data_9c91789afa41f1af082b7049f6461bed
#
_entry.id   9c91789afa41f1af082b7049f6461bed
#
_cell.length_a   1.000
_cell.length_b   1.000
_cell.length_c   1.000
_cell.angle_alpha   90.00
_cell.angle_beta   90.00
_cell.angle_gamma   90.00
#
_symmetry.space_group_name_H-M   'P 1'
#
loop_
_entity.id
_entity.type
_entity.pdbx_description
1 polymer ?
#
loop_
_entity_poly.entity_id
_entity_poly.type
_entity_poly.pdbx_seq_one_letter_code
_entity_poly.pdbx_strand_id
1 'polypeptide(L)'
;MLNMSDVSIVNLHPFFALTCLAALAVHAAPAGAPAKPPPPPIIASPAELKARIPSQLHVTRPDFVVFVPEVTDSAVNDTGNEHFLVFDGPDGSLMAVWTQSSAESQPDQHQAFARSDDDGKTWSKPRIIAGPKKPGDGHIASWGYPLVTRSGRIYILYSQHIGKTDQFFHHTGWLHGIFSDDNGATWSAPQNVPMRRSMRDNPDPAMPPNVLCWQKPLRLGKDGRYLAGVTRWTSFAVTPNPTKSWMSADARVEFMRFENIDENPEPKDIRIAWFAFNEQALSVPYPGHAEVSACQEPSLVKLPDGRLFCVMRTCSGSPCWSVSADQGETWTVPRPLLRRDGGAPLLHPLSPCPMYDVGGNEAGSGHYALFIHNHDGHYMGYTPEDSSYHRRPIHLVRGTFRAGADQPVWFDEPQFFFDHDGVSLGKPGTRGRLDLALYASFTVRGGVPVLWYPERKFFLLGKSIPNAE
;
A
#
# COMPACT_ATOMS: atom_id res chain seq x y z
N MET A 1 -61.00 30.79 -43.34
CA MET A 1 -61.16 31.89 -42.37
C MET A 1 -60.42 31.56 -41.14
N LEU A 2 -59.21 32.13 -40.99
CA LEU A 2 -58.72 32.98 -39.89
C LEU A 2 -59.09 32.48 -38.49
N ASN A 3 -58.12 32.08 -37.66
CA ASN A 3 -57.36 33.07 -36.87
C ASN A 3 -56.09 32.45 -36.20
N MET A 4 -55.02 33.25 -36.22
CA MET A 4 -53.78 33.08 -35.49
C MET A 4 -53.99 33.49 -34.03
N SER A 5 -53.17 32.88 -33.16
CA SER A 5 -52.45 33.45 -32.05
C SER A 5 -52.42 32.48 -30.86
N ASP A 6 -51.24 31.96 -30.54
CA ASP A 6 -50.59 32.25 -29.27
C ASP A 6 -49.22 31.53 -29.22
N VAL A 7 -48.20 32.39 -29.29
CA VAL A 7 -46.81 32.00 -29.12
C VAL A 7 -46.51 32.07 -27.62
N SER A 8 -46.31 30.93 -26.96
CA SER A 8 -45.77 30.87 -25.60
C SER A 8 -44.24 30.84 -25.67
N ILE A 9 -43.64 31.89 -25.16
CA ILE A 9 -42.18 32.03 -24.98
C ILE A 9 -41.73 31.10 -23.86
N VAL A 10 -40.96 30.07 -24.20
CA VAL A 10 -40.23 29.24 -23.21
C VAL A 10 -38.91 29.94 -22.91
N ASN A 11 -38.78 30.42 -21.67
CA ASN A 11 -37.51 30.94 -21.13
C ASN A 11 -36.48 29.85 -21.01
N LEU A 12 -35.47 29.86 -21.89
CA LEU A 12 -34.24 29.09 -21.77
C LEU A 12 -33.29 29.82 -20.80
N HIS A 13 -33.08 29.24 -19.62
CA HIS A 13 -32.01 29.63 -18.74
C HIS A 13 -30.68 29.05 -19.30
N PRO A 14 -29.63 29.86 -19.43
CA PRO A 14 -28.35 29.34 -19.84
C PRO A 14 -27.69 28.59 -18.66
N PHE A 15 -27.49 27.27 -18.79
CA PHE A 15 -26.56 26.51 -17.96
C PHE A 15 -25.16 27.02 -18.25
N PHE A 16 -24.58 27.77 -17.35
CA PHE A 16 -23.13 27.99 -17.29
C PHE A 16 -22.45 26.69 -16.85
N ALA A 17 -21.95 25.94 -17.82
CA ALA A 17 -20.97 24.88 -17.56
C ALA A 17 -19.66 25.58 -17.21
N LEU A 18 -19.34 25.62 -15.91
CA LEU A 18 -18.03 26.05 -15.40
C LEU A 18 -17.05 24.91 -15.66
N THR A 19 -16.40 24.89 -16.83
CA THR A 19 -15.25 24.03 -17.10
C THR A 19 -14.07 24.58 -16.30
N CYS A 20 -13.82 24.00 -15.12
CA CYS A 20 -12.54 24.12 -14.46
C CYS A 20 -11.48 23.40 -15.30
N LEU A 21 -10.84 24.10 -16.22
CA LEU A 21 -9.56 23.69 -16.77
C LEU A 21 -8.50 23.85 -15.66
N ALA A 22 -8.26 22.81 -14.89
CA ALA A 22 -7.05 22.70 -14.10
C ALA A 22 -5.88 22.53 -15.09
N ALA A 23 -5.14 23.59 -15.33
CA ALA A 23 -3.89 23.53 -16.07
C ALA A 23 -2.93 22.63 -15.27
N LEU A 24 -2.77 21.38 -15.68
CA LEU A 24 -1.66 20.51 -15.26
C LEU A 24 -0.38 21.17 -15.80
N ALA A 25 0.32 21.90 -14.95
CA ALA A 25 1.66 22.36 -15.23
C ALA A 25 2.55 21.13 -15.33
N VAL A 26 2.86 20.72 -16.55
CA VAL A 26 3.98 19.83 -16.81
C VAL A 26 5.22 20.59 -16.36
N HIS A 27 5.74 20.31 -15.19
CA HIS A 27 6.98 20.89 -14.73
C HIS A 27 8.12 20.30 -15.57
N ALA A 28 8.56 21.05 -16.58
CA ALA A 28 9.84 20.81 -17.22
C ALA A 28 10.92 20.87 -16.13
N ALA A 29 11.83 19.90 -16.09
CA ALA A 29 12.93 19.90 -15.16
C ALA A 29 13.66 21.26 -15.25
N PRO A 30 13.96 21.93 -14.12
CA PRO A 30 14.66 23.20 -14.15
C PRO A 30 16.01 23.03 -14.84
N ALA A 31 16.34 23.97 -15.73
CA ALA A 31 17.64 24.00 -16.38
C ALA A 31 18.74 24.05 -15.30
N GLY A 32 19.51 22.97 -15.14
CA GLY A 32 20.54 22.82 -14.11
C GLY A 32 20.32 21.68 -13.12
N ALA A 33 19.32 20.78 -13.35
CA ALA A 33 19.19 19.57 -12.53
C ALA A 33 20.50 18.76 -12.51
N PRO A 34 20.93 18.21 -11.34
CA PRO A 34 22.11 17.41 -11.24
C PRO A 34 22.02 16.19 -12.19
N ALA A 35 23.15 15.82 -12.79
CA ALA A 35 23.18 14.63 -13.64
C ALA A 35 22.80 13.40 -12.81
N LYS A 36 21.95 12.54 -13.37
CA LYS A 36 21.55 11.27 -12.76
C LYS A 36 22.77 10.46 -12.39
N PRO A 37 22.93 10.01 -11.13
CA PRO A 37 24.03 9.15 -10.75
C PRO A 37 23.98 7.82 -11.53
N PRO A 38 25.13 7.17 -11.76
CA PRO A 38 25.10 5.86 -12.37
C PRO A 38 24.34 4.85 -11.49
N PRO A 39 23.66 3.86 -12.08
CA PRO A 39 23.00 2.84 -11.31
C PRO A 39 24.03 2.07 -10.46
N PRO A 40 23.63 1.52 -9.29
CA PRO A 40 24.53 0.76 -8.43
C PRO A 40 25.19 -0.38 -9.20
N PRO A 41 26.42 -0.78 -8.84
CA PRO A 41 27.07 -1.95 -9.41
C PRO A 41 26.26 -3.22 -9.10
N ILE A 42 26.40 -4.24 -9.97
CA ILE A 42 25.80 -5.55 -9.73
C ILE A 42 26.44 -6.19 -8.49
N ILE A 43 25.63 -6.74 -7.59
CA ILE A 43 26.09 -7.55 -6.46
C ILE A 43 26.58 -8.88 -7.00
N ALA A 44 27.90 -9.10 -7.04
CA ALA A 44 28.48 -10.20 -7.81
C ALA A 44 28.21 -11.58 -7.23
N SER A 45 28.10 -11.69 -5.89
CA SER A 45 28.03 -13.00 -5.24
C SER A 45 27.31 -12.94 -3.88
N PRO A 46 26.86 -14.10 -3.35
CA PRO A 46 26.40 -14.23 -1.95
C PRO A 46 27.43 -13.76 -0.94
N ALA A 47 28.73 -14.03 -1.16
CA ALA A 47 29.80 -13.60 -0.26
C ALA A 47 29.91 -12.07 -0.19
N GLU A 48 29.80 -11.37 -1.32
CA GLU A 48 29.79 -9.91 -1.36
C GLU A 48 28.58 -9.35 -0.61
N LEU A 49 27.38 -9.89 -0.87
CA LEU A 49 26.16 -9.47 -0.16
C LEU A 49 26.29 -9.69 1.34
N LYS A 50 26.76 -10.87 1.76
CA LYS A 50 26.99 -11.21 3.17
C LYS A 50 27.96 -10.25 3.84
N ALA A 51 29.01 -9.82 3.15
CA ALA A 51 29.99 -8.86 3.67
C ALA A 51 29.38 -7.44 3.87
N ARG A 52 28.34 -7.06 3.12
CA ARG A 52 27.66 -5.77 3.26
C ARG A 52 26.71 -5.73 4.47
N ILE A 53 26.06 -6.84 4.83
CA ILE A 53 25.00 -6.89 5.85
C ILE A 53 25.40 -6.20 7.17
N PRO A 54 26.56 -6.49 7.81
CA PRO A 54 26.90 -5.91 9.11
C PRO A 54 26.99 -4.38 9.09
N SER A 55 27.53 -3.79 8.03
CA SER A 55 27.64 -2.34 7.90
C SER A 55 26.32 -1.68 7.53
N GLN A 56 25.42 -2.40 6.86
CA GLN A 56 24.17 -1.87 6.32
C GLN A 56 22.96 -2.00 7.24
N LEU A 57 22.99 -2.95 8.16
CA LEU A 57 21.87 -3.24 9.07
C LEU A 57 21.47 -2.04 9.93
N HIS A 58 22.41 -1.19 10.32
CA HIS A 58 22.16 -0.08 11.22
C HIS A 58 22.19 1.30 10.57
N VAL A 59 22.28 1.41 9.23
CA VAL A 59 22.40 2.69 8.53
C VAL A 59 21.20 3.60 8.78
N THR A 60 19.98 3.05 8.79
CA THR A 60 18.74 3.79 9.11
C THR A 60 18.50 3.97 10.61
N ARG A 61 19.44 3.50 11.47
CA ARG A 61 19.36 3.53 12.94
C ARG A 61 18.02 2.97 13.45
N PRO A 62 17.70 1.72 13.14
CA PRO A 62 16.48 1.08 13.64
C PRO A 62 16.57 0.86 15.15
N ASP A 63 15.43 0.92 15.85
CA ASP A 63 15.32 0.53 17.28
C ASP A 63 15.03 -0.96 17.41
N PHE A 64 14.46 -1.58 16.37
CA PHE A 64 14.10 -3.00 16.34
C PHE A 64 14.59 -3.66 15.06
N VAL A 65 15.08 -4.90 15.18
CA VAL A 65 15.45 -5.76 14.05
C VAL A 65 14.54 -6.97 14.06
N VAL A 66 13.69 -7.09 13.05
CA VAL A 66 12.71 -8.17 12.93
C VAL A 66 13.28 -9.33 12.13
N PHE A 67 13.91 -9.01 11.00
CA PHE A 67 14.46 -10.02 10.12
C PHE A 67 15.69 -9.51 9.37
N VAL A 68 16.70 -10.36 9.31
CA VAL A 68 17.91 -10.19 8.50
C VAL A 68 18.02 -11.41 7.60
N PRO A 69 18.12 -11.26 6.26
CA PRO A 69 18.26 -12.39 5.37
C PRO A 69 19.47 -13.27 5.66
N GLU A 70 19.28 -14.59 5.62
CA GLU A 70 20.35 -15.58 5.67
C GLU A 70 20.89 -15.80 4.26
N VAL A 71 22.03 -15.16 3.95
CA VAL A 71 22.67 -15.33 2.65
C VAL A 71 23.46 -16.63 2.63
N THR A 72 23.01 -17.61 1.86
CA THR A 72 23.70 -18.88 1.66
C THR A 72 24.37 -18.95 0.29
N ASP A 73 25.36 -19.80 0.13
CA ASP A 73 26.10 -19.96 -1.14
C ASP A 73 25.28 -20.66 -2.24
N SER A 74 24.20 -21.36 -1.87
CA SER A 74 23.47 -22.25 -2.77
C SER A 74 22.13 -21.72 -3.27
N ALA A 75 21.39 -20.97 -2.45
CA ALA A 75 20.11 -20.41 -2.81
C ALA A 75 19.76 -19.28 -1.84
N VAL A 76 19.69 -18.07 -2.32
CA VAL A 76 19.23 -16.91 -1.55
C VAL A 76 17.79 -16.65 -1.95
N ASN A 77 16.85 -17.16 -1.17
CA ASN A 77 15.41 -17.06 -1.43
C ASN A 77 14.69 -16.17 -0.40
N ASP A 78 15.42 -15.43 0.40
CA ASP A 78 14.92 -14.56 1.48
C ASP A 78 15.44 -13.12 1.37
N THR A 79 16.04 -12.74 0.24
CA THR A 79 16.62 -11.40 0.02
C THR A 79 15.61 -10.38 -0.52
N GLY A 80 14.37 -10.81 -0.78
CA GLY A 80 13.23 -9.95 -1.14
C GLY A 80 12.17 -10.03 -0.06
N ASN A 81 11.99 -8.96 0.72
CA ASN A 81 11.04 -8.87 1.83
C ASN A 81 10.18 -7.62 1.66
N GLU A 82 8.87 -7.78 1.53
CA GLU A 82 7.95 -6.68 1.24
C GLU A 82 6.57 -6.91 1.85
N HIS A 83 5.72 -5.86 1.88
CA HIS A 83 4.39 -5.91 2.50
C HIS A 83 4.44 -6.41 3.93
N PHE A 84 5.25 -5.71 4.71
CA PHE A 84 5.58 -6.08 6.07
C PHE A 84 4.55 -5.52 7.05
N LEU A 85 3.65 -6.39 7.53
CA LEU A 85 2.56 -6.03 8.40
C LEU A 85 2.76 -6.61 9.79
N VAL A 86 3.12 -5.75 10.74
CA VAL A 86 3.15 -6.06 12.17
C VAL A 86 1.80 -5.70 12.79
N PHE A 87 1.26 -6.58 13.64
CA PHE A 87 -0.04 -6.43 14.28
C PHE A 87 -0.05 -7.02 15.68
N ASP A 88 -1.02 -6.59 16.49
CA ASP A 88 -1.21 -7.13 17.84
C ASP A 88 -1.90 -8.50 17.76
N GLY A 89 -1.26 -9.49 18.39
CA GLY A 89 -1.85 -10.79 18.59
C GLY A 89 -2.90 -10.78 19.71
N PRO A 90 -3.87 -11.72 19.69
CA PRO A 90 -4.95 -11.76 20.68
C PRO A 90 -4.47 -12.02 22.09
N ASP A 91 -3.28 -12.56 22.28
CA ASP A 91 -2.63 -12.83 23.56
C ASP A 91 -1.68 -11.72 24.01
N GLY A 92 -1.67 -10.58 23.31
CA GLY A 92 -0.81 -9.44 23.63
C GLY A 92 0.60 -9.50 23.04
N SER A 93 0.95 -10.56 22.29
CA SER A 93 2.19 -10.61 21.51
C SER A 93 2.17 -9.65 20.33
N LEU A 94 3.34 -9.36 19.73
CA LEU A 94 3.43 -8.84 18.37
C LEU A 94 3.56 -9.98 17.37
N MET A 95 2.87 -9.87 16.27
CA MET A 95 2.93 -10.80 15.16
C MET A 95 3.25 -10.05 13.88
N ALA A 96 3.94 -10.72 12.95
CA ALA A 96 4.32 -10.16 11.67
C ALA A 96 4.01 -11.13 10.54
N VAL A 97 3.46 -10.62 9.46
CA VAL A 97 3.31 -11.32 8.18
C VAL A 97 3.90 -10.47 7.07
N TRP A 98 4.60 -11.11 6.13
CA TRP A 98 5.16 -10.41 4.98
C TRP A 98 5.30 -11.33 3.78
N THR A 99 5.43 -10.73 2.61
CA THR A 99 5.78 -11.44 1.39
C THR A 99 7.29 -11.57 1.31
N GLN A 100 7.79 -12.80 1.24
CA GLN A 100 9.21 -13.14 1.18
C GLN A 100 9.53 -13.93 -0.08
N SER A 101 10.70 -13.69 -0.66
CA SER A 101 11.20 -14.39 -1.85
C SER A 101 12.70 -14.11 -2.07
N SER A 102 13.27 -14.62 -3.15
CA SER A 102 14.61 -14.22 -3.61
C SER A 102 14.63 -12.77 -4.13
N ALA A 103 13.54 -12.31 -4.75
CA ALA A 103 13.28 -10.94 -5.15
C ALA A 103 11.79 -10.80 -5.50
N GLU A 104 11.31 -9.56 -5.64
CA GLU A 104 9.92 -9.28 -6.04
C GLU A 104 9.56 -10.02 -7.35
N SER A 105 8.35 -10.58 -7.41
CA SER A 105 7.82 -11.32 -8.56
C SER A 105 8.59 -12.60 -8.95
N GLN A 106 9.32 -13.20 -8.02
CA GLN A 106 9.99 -14.48 -8.29
C GLN A 106 9.09 -15.68 -7.94
N PRO A 107 9.31 -16.85 -8.59
CA PRO A 107 8.50 -18.06 -8.39
C PRO A 107 8.54 -18.65 -6.98
N ASP A 108 9.47 -18.22 -6.15
CA ASP A 108 9.61 -18.63 -4.76
C ASP A 108 8.86 -17.73 -3.76
N GLN A 109 8.05 -16.79 -4.24
CA GLN A 109 7.32 -15.83 -3.40
C GLN A 109 6.26 -16.51 -2.54
N HIS A 110 6.33 -16.27 -1.23
CA HIS A 110 5.48 -16.90 -0.21
C HIS A 110 5.15 -15.94 0.94
N GLN A 111 4.22 -16.33 1.80
CA GLN A 111 3.91 -15.62 3.03
C GLN A 111 4.74 -16.17 4.18
N ALA A 112 5.55 -15.32 4.78
CA ALA A 112 6.31 -15.61 5.98
C ALA A 112 5.62 -15.01 7.22
N PHE A 113 5.77 -15.65 8.37
CA PHE A 113 5.22 -15.27 9.65
C PHE A 113 6.26 -15.37 10.76
N ALA A 114 6.30 -14.38 11.65
CA ALA A 114 7.09 -14.38 12.87
C ALA A 114 6.30 -13.78 14.03
N ARG A 115 6.74 -14.07 15.25
CA ARG A 115 6.12 -13.63 16.49
C ARG A 115 7.17 -13.09 17.46
N SER A 116 6.79 -12.08 18.25
CA SER A 116 7.54 -11.52 19.36
C SER A 116 6.69 -11.51 20.63
N ASP A 117 7.26 -11.97 21.73
CA ASP A 117 6.63 -12.01 23.06
C ASP A 117 7.18 -10.93 24.01
N ASP A 118 8.04 -10.03 23.51
CA ASP A 118 8.78 -9.02 24.27
C ASP A 118 8.72 -7.63 23.64
N ASP A 119 7.55 -7.26 23.10
CA ASP A 119 7.29 -5.97 22.45
C ASP A 119 8.21 -5.64 21.27
N GLY A 120 8.58 -6.66 20.50
CA GLY A 120 9.37 -6.51 19.29
C GLY A 120 10.88 -6.50 19.48
N LYS A 121 11.39 -6.70 20.70
CA LYS A 121 12.83 -6.72 20.97
C LYS A 121 13.50 -7.96 20.37
N THR A 122 12.82 -9.11 20.45
CA THR A 122 13.24 -10.34 19.79
C THR A 122 12.10 -10.97 19.00
N TRP A 123 12.43 -11.69 17.94
CA TRP A 123 11.47 -12.31 17.05
C TRP A 123 11.79 -13.79 16.81
N SER A 124 10.77 -14.60 16.68
CA SER A 124 10.93 -16.00 16.28
C SER A 124 11.53 -16.10 14.88
N LYS A 125 12.15 -17.23 14.56
CA LYS A 125 12.52 -17.51 13.16
C LYS A 125 11.29 -17.49 12.28
N PRO A 126 11.38 -16.92 11.05
CA PRO A 126 10.28 -16.93 10.10
C PRO A 126 9.81 -18.35 9.75
N ARG A 127 8.49 -18.49 9.59
CA ARG A 127 7.88 -19.72 9.09
C ARG A 127 7.06 -19.41 7.85
N ILE A 128 7.16 -20.25 6.82
CA ILE A 128 6.29 -20.16 5.65
C ILE A 128 4.90 -20.67 6.02
N ILE A 129 3.90 -19.82 5.92
CA ILE A 129 2.49 -20.13 6.26
C ILE A 129 1.61 -20.31 5.03
N ALA A 130 2.00 -19.78 3.88
CA ALA A 130 1.30 -19.99 2.60
C ALA A 130 2.26 -19.80 1.43
N GLY A 131 1.99 -20.45 0.30
CA GLY A 131 2.84 -20.42 -0.89
C GLY A 131 3.90 -21.51 -0.91
N PRO A 132 4.82 -21.48 -1.89
CA PRO A 132 5.85 -22.50 -2.05
C PRO A 132 6.87 -22.49 -0.91
N LYS A 133 7.25 -23.67 -0.44
CA LYS A 133 8.32 -23.83 0.59
C LYS A 133 9.72 -23.82 -0.05
N LYS A 134 9.81 -24.09 -1.33
CA LYS A 134 11.01 -23.98 -2.17
C LYS A 134 10.60 -23.70 -3.62
N PRO A 135 11.50 -23.20 -4.49
CA PRO A 135 11.19 -23.00 -5.91
C PRO A 135 10.60 -24.25 -6.56
N GLY A 136 9.46 -24.09 -7.24
CA GLY A 136 8.75 -25.18 -7.92
C GLY A 136 7.71 -25.94 -7.08
N ASP A 137 7.55 -25.66 -5.79
CA ASP A 137 6.56 -26.30 -4.92
C ASP A 137 5.15 -25.70 -5.08
N GLY A 138 4.73 -25.32 -6.26
CA GLY A 138 3.41 -24.75 -6.50
C GLY A 138 3.44 -23.27 -6.89
N HIS A 139 2.36 -22.57 -6.62
CA HIS A 139 2.17 -21.19 -7.03
C HIS A 139 2.42 -20.19 -5.91
N ILE A 140 2.89 -19.01 -6.27
CA ILE A 140 3.21 -17.95 -5.32
C ILE A 140 1.98 -17.49 -4.53
N ALA A 141 2.23 -17.08 -3.28
CA ALA A 141 1.31 -16.40 -2.38
C ALA A 141 1.87 -15.01 -2.01
N SER A 142 1.09 -13.95 -2.23
CA SER A 142 1.58 -12.57 -2.14
C SER A 142 0.61 -11.68 -1.37
N TRP A 143 1.11 -10.58 -0.82
CA TRP A 143 0.30 -9.49 -0.29
C TRP A 143 -0.61 -9.93 0.87
N GLY A 144 -0.04 -10.70 1.82
CA GLY A 144 -0.78 -11.18 2.98
C GLY A 144 -1.10 -10.08 3.98
N TYR A 145 -2.34 -10.04 4.48
CA TYR A 145 -2.77 -9.09 5.50
C TYR A 145 -3.61 -9.77 6.58
N PRO A 146 -3.50 -9.30 7.84
CA PRO A 146 -4.18 -9.92 8.97
C PRO A 146 -5.58 -9.36 9.19
N LEU A 147 -6.47 -10.23 9.70
CA LEU A 147 -7.72 -9.86 10.38
C LEU A 147 -7.76 -10.63 11.69
N VAL A 148 -8.02 -9.96 12.81
CA VAL A 148 -8.07 -10.58 14.14
C VAL A 148 -9.47 -10.44 14.69
N THR A 149 -10.11 -11.57 15.03
CA THR A 149 -11.46 -11.57 15.61
C THR A 149 -11.43 -11.25 17.10
N ARG A 150 -12.57 -10.89 17.67
CA ARG A 150 -12.69 -10.68 19.12
C ARG A 150 -12.48 -11.94 19.95
N SER A 151 -12.77 -13.11 19.37
CA SER A 151 -12.53 -14.40 20.02
C SER A 151 -11.07 -14.85 19.97
N GLY A 152 -10.22 -14.15 19.21
CA GLY A 152 -8.80 -14.44 19.09
C GLY A 152 -8.41 -15.25 17.85
N ARG A 153 -9.34 -15.59 16.94
CA ARG A 153 -8.96 -16.18 15.64
C ARG A 153 -8.20 -15.15 14.81
N ILE A 154 -7.10 -15.57 14.21
CA ILE A 154 -6.26 -14.78 13.31
C ILE A 154 -6.46 -15.32 11.90
N TYR A 155 -6.88 -14.47 10.97
CA TYR A 155 -6.86 -14.76 9.55
C TYR A 155 -5.65 -14.08 8.90
N ILE A 156 -5.03 -14.77 7.94
CA ILE A 156 -4.16 -14.15 6.94
C ILE A 156 -4.81 -14.38 5.59
N LEU A 157 -5.23 -13.27 4.96
CA LEU A 157 -5.77 -13.29 3.60
C LEU A 157 -4.68 -12.82 2.63
N TYR A 158 -4.58 -13.43 1.45
CA TYR A 158 -3.50 -13.18 0.51
C TYR A 158 -3.91 -13.47 -0.94
N SER A 159 -3.18 -12.92 -1.92
CA SER A 159 -3.36 -13.24 -3.33
C SER A 159 -2.65 -14.56 -3.66
N GLN A 160 -3.39 -15.55 -4.17
CA GLN A 160 -2.89 -16.84 -4.61
C GLN A 160 -2.85 -16.89 -6.13
N HIS A 161 -1.66 -16.88 -6.71
CA HIS A 161 -1.46 -17.13 -8.14
C HIS A 161 -1.81 -18.56 -8.49
N ILE A 162 -2.30 -18.79 -9.71
CA ILE A 162 -2.75 -20.12 -10.19
C ILE A 162 -2.05 -20.57 -11.49
N GLY A 163 -0.87 -20.01 -11.79
CA GLY A 163 -0.16 -20.31 -13.03
C GLY A 163 -0.65 -19.50 -14.24
N LYS A 164 -1.60 -18.57 -14.07
CA LYS A 164 -2.11 -17.69 -15.14
C LYS A 164 -1.81 -16.25 -14.79
N THR A 165 -1.20 -15.52 -15.71
CA THR A 165 -0.86 -14.10 -15.55
C THR A 165 -1.66 -13.27 -16.54
N ASP A 166 -2.39 -12.28 -16.05
CA ASP A 166 -3.13 -11.33 -16.87
C ASP A 166 -2.32 -10.05 -17.09
N GLN A 167 -1.87 -9.42 -16.00
CA GLN A 167 -1.13 -8.17 -16.05
C GLN A 167 0.31 -8.35 -15.54
N PHE A 168 0.47 -8.51 -14.22
CA PHE A 168 1.74 -8.79 -13.58
C PHE A 168 1.65 -10.09 -12.78
N PHE A 169 2.73 -10.87 -12.80
CA PHE A 169 2.78 -12.19 -12.21
C PHE A 169 2.34 -12.23 -10.74
N HIS A 170 2.76 -11.25 -9.96
CA HIS A 170 2.43 -11.17 -8.52
C HIS A 170 1.13 -10.39 -8.21
N HIS A 171 0.47 -9.81 -9.23
CA HIS A 171 -0.81 -9.12 -9.06
C HIS A 171 -2.01 -10.03 -9.35
N THR A 172 -1.86 -10.96 -10.29
CA THR A 172 -2.93 -11.84 -10.76
C THR A 172 -3.12 -13.01 -9.80
N GLY A 173 -4.23 -13.05 -9.08
CA GLY A 173 -4.49 -14.13 -8.13
C GLY A 173 -5.92 -14.12 -7.58
N TRP A 174 -6.35 -15.29 -7.08
CA TRP A 174 -7.56 -15.38 -6.28
C TRP A 174 -7.26 -15.01 -4.83
N LEU A 175 -8.22 -14.41 -4.15
CA LEU A 175 -8.11 -14.19 -2.71
C LEU A 175 -8.23 -15.53 -2.00
N HIS A 176 -7.20 -15.90 -1.26
CA HIS A 176 -7.18 -17.07 -0.38
C HIS A 176 -7.04 -16.63 1.08
N GLY A 177 -7.43 -17.51 1.99
CA GLY A 177 -7.29 -17.31 3.41
C GLY A 177 -6.87 -18.57 4.14
N ILE A 178 -6.12 -18.36 5.19
CA ILE A 178 -5.82 -19.32 6.26
C ILE A 178 -6.16 -18.68 7.59
N PHE A 179 -6.37 -19.50 8.62
CA PHE A 179 -6.58 -19.00 9.98
C PHE A 179 -5.81 -19.81 11.02
N SER A 180 -5.62 -19.18 12.16
CA SER A 180 -5.04 -19.78 13.38
C SER A 180 -5.95 -19.49 14.56
N ASP A 181 -6.23 -20.52 15.38
CA ASP A 181 -6.96 -20.43 16.65
C ASP A 181 -6.04 -20.60 17.87
N ASP A 182 -4.73 -20.65 17.64
CA ASP A 182 -3.69 -20.92 18.65
C ASP A 182 -2.53 -19.90 18.61
N ASN A 183 -2.89 -18.63 18.41
CA ASN A 183 -1.94 -17.51 18.39
C ASN A 183 -0.81 -17.66 17.35
N GLY A 184 -1.15 -18.21 16.17
CA GLY A 184 -0.20 -18.41 15.08
C GLY A 184 0.68 -19.65 15.23
N ALA A 185 0.45 -20.53 16.21
CA ALA A 185 1.24 -21.76 16.38
C ALA A 185 0.98 -22.74 15.22
N THR A 186 -0.28 -22.92 14.82
CA THR A 186 -0.67 -23.70 13.64
C THR A 186 -1.61 -22.89 12.74
N TRP A 187 -1.71 -23.32 11.49
CA TRP A 187 -2.53 -22.66 10.46
C TRP A 187 -3.39 -23.69 9.73
N SER A 188 -4.62 -23.29 9.40
CA SER A 188 -5.53 -24.10 8.60
C SER A 188 -5.00 -24.34 7.19
N ALA A 189 -5.58 -25.31 6.48
CA ALA A 189 -5.38 -25.43 5.04
C ALA A 189 -5.90 -24.16 4.32
N PRO A 190 -5.26 -23.72 3.22
CA PRO A 190 -5.74 -22.61 2.42
C PRO A 190 -7.12 -22.86 1.82
N GLN A 191 -7.97 -21.83 1.83
CA GLN A 191 -9.29 -21.86 1.20
C GLN A 191 -9.49 -20.61 0.37
N ASN A 192 -10.25 -20.73 -0.73
CA ASN A 192 -10.63 -19.58 -1.56
C ASN A 192 -11.64 -18.70 -0.81
N VAL A 193 -11.38 -17.41 -0.76
CA VAL A 193 -12.29 -16.39 -0.24
C VAL A 193 -13.09 -15.82 -1.42
N PRO A 194 -14.43 -15.79 -1.37
CA PRO A 194 -15.23 -15.32 -2.50
C PRO A 194 -14.93 -13.88 -2.88
N MET A 195 -14.66 -13.63 -4.15
CA MET A 195 -14.44 -12.30 -4.72
C MET A 195 -15.52 -11.95 -5.73
N ARG A 196 -16.00 -10.71 -5.70
CA ARG A 196 -16.89 -10.17 -6.72
C ARG A 196 -16.09 -9.80 -7.97
N ARG A 197 -16.56 -10.26 -9.15
CA ARG A 197 -15.98 -9.86 -10.45
C ARG A 197 -16.32 -8.40 -10.77
N SER A 198 -15.34 -7.70 -11.32
CA SER A 198 -15.44 -6.32 -11.77
C SER A 198 -15.48 -6.25 -13.30
N MET A 199 -16.04 -5.18 -13.83
CA MET A 199 -15.93 -4.83 -15.25
C MET A 199 -14.48 -4.64 -15.71
N ARG A 200 -13.55 -4.49 -14.77
CA ARG A 200 -12.11 -4.29 -15.02
C ARG A 200 -11.32 -5.58 -15.07
N ASP A 201 -11.91 -6.68 -14.63
CA ASP A 201 -11.27 -7.99 -14.68
C ASP A 201 -11.23 -8.51 -16.10
N ASN A 202 -10.31 -9.44 -16.37
CA ASN A 202 -10.24 -10.13 -17.65
C ASN A 202 -11.61 -10.73 -18.00
N PRO A 203 -12.11 -10.58 -19.26
CA PRO A 203 -13.36 -11.19 -19.69
C PRO A 203 -13.41 -12.72 -19.57
N ASP A 204 -12.25 -13.41 -19.61
CA ASP A 204 -12.17 -14.83 -19.31
C ASP A 204 -12.44 -15.06 -17.80
N PRO A 205 -13.54 -15.74 -17.42
CA PRO A 205 -13.87 -15.99 -16.01
C PRO A 205 -12.85 -16.90 -15.30
N ALA A 206 -12.04 -17.65 -16.04
CA ALA A 206 -10.97 -18.49 -15.50
C ALA A 206 -9.69 -17.71 -15.19
N MET A 207 -9.61 -16.44 -15.61
CA MET A 207 -8.50 -15.57 -15.28
C MET A 207 -8.78 -14.87 -13.93
N PRO A 208 -7.90 -14.98 -12.93
CA PRO A 208 -8.06 -14.27 -11.66
C PRO A 208 -8.04 -12.76 -11.85
N PRO A 209 -8.62 -11.99 -10.90
CA PRO A 209 -8.51 -10.55 -10.89
C PRO A 209 -7.10 -10.09 -10.50
N ASN A 210 -6.76 -8.83 -10.78
CA ASN A 210 -5.53 -8.17 -10.37
C ASN A 210 -5.84 -7.24 -9.19
N VAL A 211 -5.95 -7.78 -7.97
CA VAL A 211 -6.34 -7.03 -6.77
C VAL A 211 -5.35 -7.24 -5.65
N LEU A 212 -4.87 -6.14 -5.08
CA LEU A 212 -3.95 -6.17 -3.94
C LEU A 212 -4.48 -5.32 -2.78
N CYS A 213 -4.30 -5.85 -1.56
CA CYS A 213 -4.39 -5.13 -0.30
C CYS A 213 -2.98 -5.01 0.27
N TRP A 214 -2.50 -3.82 0.56
CA TRP A 214 -1.13 -3.58 1.01
C TRP A 214 -1.01 -3.10 2.46
N GLN A 215 -2.14 -2.70 3.06
CA GLN A 215 -2.22 -2.22 4.45
C GLN A 215 -3.08 -3.13 5.30
N LYS A 216 -2.90 -3.04 6.61
CA LYS A 216 -3.82 -3.69 7.56
C LYS A 216 -5.23 -3.10 7.37
N PRO A 217 -6.27 -3.92 7.22
CA PRO A 217 -7.64 -3.43 7.21
C PRO A 217 -7.97 -2.66 8.49
N LEU A 218 -8.72 -1.57 8.35
CA LEU A 218 -9.19 -0.75 9.45
C LEU A 218 -10.42 -1.38 10.09
N ARG A 219 -10.41 -1.60 11.41
CA ARG A 219 -11.59 -2.07 12.15
C ARG A 219 -12.59 -0.92 12.31
N LEU A 220 -13.83 -1.14 11.84
CA LEU A 220 -14.92 -0.18 11.92
C LEU A 220 -15.69 -0.36 13.23
N GLY A 221 -15.44 0.46 14.23
CA GLY A 221 -16.23 0.48 15.46
C GLY A 221 -16.34 -0.86 16.21
N LYS A 222 -17.45 -1.00 16.96
CA LYS A 222 -17.69 -2.16 17.85
C LYS A 222 -18.39 -3.35 17.17
N ASP A 223 -18.81 -3.24 15.93
CA ASP A 223 -19.57 -4.28 15.21
C ASP A 223 -18.70 -5.37 14.56
N GLY A 224 -17.38 -5.28 14.69
CA GLY A 224 -16.44 -6.30 14.22
C GLY A 224 -16.11 -6.26 12.74
N ARG A 225 -16.72 -5.35 11.97
CA ARG A 225 -16.41 -5.22 10.55
C ARG A 225 -15.04 -4.60 10.32
N TYR A 226 -14.39 -5.02 9.24
CA TYR A 226 -13.15 -4.47 8.77
C TYR A 226 -13.32 -3.86 7.39
N LEU A 227 -12.66 -2.73 7.14
CA LEU A 227 -12.58 -2.10 5.82
C LEU A 227 -11.13 -2.15 5.31
N ALA A 228 -10.93 -2.78 4.16
CA ALA A 228 -9.65 -2.79 3.44
C ALA A 228 -9.77 -1.90 2.21
N GLY A 229 -8.84 -0.97 2.05
CA GLY A 229 -8.62 -0.32 0.77
C GLY A 229 -7.75 -1.21 -0.11
N VAL A 230 -8.13 -1.39 -1.37
CA VAL A 230 -7.42 -2.23 -2.33
C VAL A 230 -7.11 -1.48 -3.61
N THR A 231 -6.06 -1.89 -4.29
CA THR A 231 -5.81 -1.50 -5.67
C THR A 231 -6.30 -2.60 -6.59
N ARG A 232 -7.14 -2.25 -7.55
CA ARG A 232 -7.47 -3.10 -8.69
C ARG A 232 -6.79 -2.57 -9.93
N TRP A 233 -5.97 -3.39 -10.56
CA TRP A 233 -5.45 -3.12 -11.89
C TRP A 233 -6.42 -3.67 -12.93
N THR A 234 -6.76 -2.84 -13.90
CA THR A 234 -7.60 -3.25 -15.02
C THR A 234 -6.82 -4.21 -15.93
N SER A 235 -7.46 -5.30 -16.31
CA SER A 235 -6.90 -6.26 -17.27
C SER A 235 -6.44 -5.56 -18.55
N PHE A 236 -5.31 -5.96 -19.11
CA PHE A 236 -4.86 -5.46 -20.41
C PHE A 236 -5.79 -5.86 -21.58
N ALA A 237 -6.64 -6.89 -21.36
CA ALA A 237 -7.71 -7.23 -22.31
C ALA A 237 -8.88 -6.22 -22.29
N VAL A 238 -9.02 -5.43 -21.21
CA VAL A 238 -10.06 -4.39 -21.06
C VAL A 238 -9.51 -3.02 -21.39
N THR A 239 -8.36 -2.66 -20.81
CA THR A 239 -7.71 -1.36 -21.03
C THR A 239 -6.24 -1.59 -21.37
N PRO A 240 -5.84 -1.43 -22.64
CA PRO A 240 -4.44 -1.54 -23.04
C PRO A 240 -3.56 -0.53 -22.31
N ASN A 241 -2.33 -0.94 -22.00
CA ASN A 241 -1.35 -0.05 -21.39
C ASN A 241 -0.77 0.92 -22.44
N PRO A 242 -0.98 2.24 -22.33
CA PRO A 242 -0.63 3.21 -23.38
C PRO A 242 0.88 3.37 -23.59
N THR A 243 1.71 3.24 -22.53
CA THR A 243 3.15 3.50 -22.63
C THR A 243 4.01 2.25 -22.49
N LYS A 244 3.42 1.08 -22.19
CA LYS A 244 4.10 -0.16 -21.80
C LYS A 244 4.88 -0.07 -20.48
N SER A 245 4.94 1.10 -19.84
CA SER A 245 5.46 1.26 -18.48
C SER A 245 4.46 0.66 -17.49
N TRP A 246 4.95 -0.02 -16.45
CA TRP A 246 4.08 -0.54 -15.38
C TRP A 246 3.28 0.59 -14.68
N MET A 247 3.79 1.82 -14.70
CA MET A 247 3.17 2.98 -14.06
C MET A 247 1.91 3.46 -14.79
N SER A 248 1.80 3.26 -16.10
CA SER A 248 0.64 3.63 -16.91
C SER A 248 -0.38 2.49 -17.06
N ALA A 249 -0.20 1.37 -16.37
CA ALA A 249 -1.23 0.36 -16.24
C ALA A 249 -2.42 0.92 -15.44
N ASP A 250 -3.63 0.91 -16.03
CA ASP A 250 -4.83 1.46 -15.36
C ASP A 250 -5.04 0.79 -14.01
N ALA A 251 -4.98 1.60 -12.94
CA ALA A 251 -5.11 1.16 -11.56
C ALA A 251 -6.06 2.09 -10.80
N ARG A 252 -6.98 1.49 -10.03
CA ARG A 252 -8.01 2.21 -9.29
C ARG A 252 -8.12 1.69 -7.88
N VAL A 253 -8.64 2.55 -6.99
CA VAL A 253 -8.88 2.17 -5.60
C VAL A 253 -10.34 1.79 -5.42
N GLU A 254 -10.54 0.63 -4.79
CA GLU A 254 -11.81 0.07 -4.37
C GLU A 254 -11.72 -0.31 -2.88
N PHE A 255 -12.86 -0.65 -2.27
CA PHE A 255 -12.89 -1.03 -0.85
C PHE A 255 -13.64 -2.33 -0.65
N MET A 256 -13.06 -3.21 0.18
CA MET A 256 -13.66 -4.44 0.69
C MET A 256 -14.06 -4.25 2.15
N ARG A 257 -15.33 -4.44 2.48
CA ARG A 257 -15.78 -4.51 3.87
C ARG A 257 -16.12 -5.94 4.23
N PHE A 258 -15.42 -6.46 5.22
CA PHE A 258 -15.62 -7.81 5.75
C PHE A 258 -16.75 -7.78 6.78
N GLU A 259 -17.86 -8.46 6.50
CA GLU A 259 -19.12 -8.31 7.24
C GLU A 259 -19.25 -9.28 8.43
N ASN A 260 -18.56 -10.41 8.42
CA ASN A 260 -18.80 -11.49 9.38
C ASN A 260 -17.54 -12.06 10.06
N ILE A 261 -16.45 -11.30 10.10
CA ILE A 261 -15.16 -11.82 10.64
C ILE A 261 -15.29 -12.27 12.10
N ASP A 262 -16.02 -11.54 12.95
CA ASP A 262 -16.20 -11.89 14.37
C ASP A 262 -17.15 -13.11 14.59
N GLU A 263 -17.77 -13.64 13.53
CA GLU A 263 -18.50 -14.91 13.56
C GLU A 263 -17.56 -16.13 13.42
N ASN A 264 -16.25 -15.91 13.21
CA ASN A 264 -15.23 -16.93 12.94
C ASN A 264 -15.55 -17.85 11.75
N PRO A 265 -15.97 -17.33 10.57
CA PRO A 265 -16.29 -18.18 9.44
C PRO A 265 -15.05 -18.93 8.94
N GLU A 266 -15.26 -20.03 8.21
CA GLU A 266 -14.22 -20.56 7.34
C GLU A 266 -13.90 -19.53 6.23
N PRO A 267 -12.65 -19.47 5.72
CA PRO A 267 -12.30 -18.46 4.70
C PRO A 267 -13.25 -18.43 3.48
N LYS A 268 -13.76 -19.60 3.05
CA LYS A 268 -14.73 -19.72 1.96
C LYS A 268 -16.12 -19.11 2.26
N ASP A 269 -16.43 -18.91 3.54
CA ASP A 269 -17.72 -18.39 4.03
C ASP A 269 -17.61 -16.92 4.49
N ILE A 270 -16.45 -16.28 4.30
CA ILE A 270 -16.25 -14.85 4.55
C ILE A 270 -17.13 -14.05 3.57
N ARG A 271 -17.93 -13.13 4.11
CA ARG A 271 -18.79 -12.22 3.35
C ARG A 271 -18.09 -10.87 3.17
N ILE A 272 -17.94 -10.46 1.91
CA ILE A 272 -17.31 -9.19 1.53
C ILE A 272 -18.30 -8.32 0.77
N ALA A 273 -18.60 -7.13 1.29
CA ALA A 273 -19.26 -6.07 0.54
C ALA A 273 -18.20 -5.20 -0.17
N TRP A 274 -18.49 -4.76 -1.40
CA TRP A 274 -17.60 -3.97 -2.23
C TRP A 274 -18.15 -2.58 -2.44
N PHE A 275 -17.30 -1.56 -2.25
CA PHE A 275 -17.64 -0.14 -2.37
C PHE A 275 -16.61 0.60 -3.24
N ALA A 276 -16.99 1.77 -3.73
CA ALA A 276 -16.26 2.46 -4.79
C ALA A 276 -15.89 1.47 -5.90
N PHE A 277 -16.89 0.74 -6.38
CA PHE A 277 -16.71 -0.44 -7.23
C PHE A 277 -17.12 -0.14 -8.67
N ASN A 278 -16.45 -0.73 -9.66
CA ASN A 278 -16.69 -0.51 -11.08
C ASN A 278 -16.52 0.98 -11.46
N GLU A 279 -17.56 1.63 -12.00
CA GLU A 279 -17.54 3.02 -12.41
C GLU A 279 -17.25 4.00 -11.26
N GLN A 280 -17.62 3.61 -10.04
CA GLN A 280 -17.42 4.42 -8.83
C GLN A 280 -16.01 4.29 -8.24
N ALA A 281 -15.15 3.41 -8.80
CA ALA A 281 -13.78 3.23 -8.32
C ALA A 281 -13.01 4.55 -8.36
N LEU A 282 -12.28 4.84 -7.28
CA LEU A 282 -11.51 6.07 -7.18
C LEU A 282 -10.40 6.07 -8.23
N SER A 283 -10.26 7.17 -8.93
CA SER A 283 -9.33 7.31 -10.04
C SER A 283 -8.61 8.65 -10.02
N VAL A 284 -7.35 8.64 -10.43
CA VAL A 284 -6.54 9.84 -10.67
C VAL A 284 -5.88 9.66 -12.04
N PRO A 285 -6.12 10.55 -13.01
CA PRO A 285 -5.57 10.40 -14.35
C PRO A 285 -4.04 10.26 -14.34
N TYR A 286 -3.53 9.34 -15.17
CA TYR A 286 -2.10 9.24 -15.41
C TYR A 286 -1.63 10.44 -16.26
N PRO A 287 -0.51 11.08 -15.94
CA PRO A 287 -0.03 12.24 -16.70
C PRO A 287 0.14 11.94 -18.19
N GLY A 288 -0.53 12.73 -19.02
CA GLY A 288 -0.51 12.56 -20.49
C GLY A 288 -1.50 11.52 -21.05
N HIS A 289 -2.16 10.74 -20.20
CA HIS A 289 -3.09 9.66 -20.59
C HIS A 289 -4.30 9.65 -19.67
N ALA A 290 -5.22 10.58 -19.88
CA ALA A 290 -6.42 10.74 -19.04
C ALA A 290 -7.39 9.55 -19.08
N GLU A 291 -7.28 8.70 -20.10
CA GLU A 291 -8.06 7.47 -20.26
C GLU A 291 -7.69 6.36 -19.26
N VAL A 292 -6.50 6.41 -18.66
CA VAL A 292 -6.03 5.49 -17.63
C VAL A 292 -5.80 6.21 -16.31
N SER A 293 -5.91 5.48 -15.23
CA SER A 293 -5.73 5.95 -13.87
C SER A 293 -4.45 5.38 -13.24
N ALA A 294 -3.75 6.22 -12.46
CA ALA A 294 -2.70 5.80 -11.54
C ALA A 294 -3.10 6.15 -10.11
N CYS A 295 -4.15 5.51 -9.61
CA CYS A 295 -4.66 5.64 -8.25
C CYS A 295 -4.49 4.31 -7.54
N GLN A 296 -3.59 4.24 -6.56
CA GLN A 296 -3.10 2.97 -6.03
C GLN A 296 -2.89 3.04 -4.52
N GLU A 297 -2.79 1.86 -3.89
CA GLU A 297 -2.26 1.64 -2.55
C GLU A 297 -2.86 2.59 -1.50
N PRO A 298 -4.18 2.50 -1.25
CA PRO A 298 -4.86 3.36 -0.29
C PRO A 298 -4.43 3.08 1.14
N SER A 299 -4.26 4.14 1.94
CA SER A 299 -4.04 4.10 3.37
C SER A 299 -5.19 4.79 4.10
N LEU A 300 -5.79 4.13 5.08
CA LEU A 300 -7.02 4.54 5.74
C LEU A 300 -6.79 4.94 7.18
N VAL A 301 -7.38 6.07 7.59
CA VAL A 301 -7.50 6.47 9.01
C VAL A 301 -8.91 6.91 9.32
N LYS A 302 -9.31 6.79 10.59
CA LYS A 302 -10.56 7.32 11.11
C LYS A 302 -10.36 8.74 11.63
N LEU A 303 -11.31 9.63 11.34
CA LEU A 303 -11.34 10.98 11.86
C LEU A 303 -12.15 11.07 13.16
N PRO A 304 -11.90 12.09 14.03
CA PRO A 304 -12.64 12.28 15.27
C PRO A 304 -14.16 12.45 15.08
N ASP A 305 -14.59 12.97 13.93
CA ASP A 305 -16.01 13.13 13.59
C ASP A 305 -16.66 11.87 12.99
N GLY A 306 -15.93 10.75 12.96
CA GLY A 306 -16.41 9.45 12.49
C GLY A 306 -16.23 9.21 10.98
N ARG A 307 -15.87 10.24 10.19
CA ARG A 307 -15.52 10.06 8.78
C ARG A 307 -14.26 9.20 8.64
N LEU A 308 -14.08 8.63 7.45
CA LEU A 308 -12.84 7.96 7.04
C LEU A 308 -12.08 8.86 6.08
N PHE A 309 -10.77 8.91 6.25
CA PHE A 309 -9.85 9.64 5.38
C PHE A 309 -8.92 8.65 4.71
N CYS A 310 -8.82 8.71 3.39
CA CYS A 310 -8.00 7.83 2.57
C CYS A 310 -6.94 8.64 1.84
N VAL A 311 -5.67 8.24 1.98
CA VAL A 311 -4.54 8.78 1.21
C VAL A 311 -4.12 7.73 0.19
N MET A 312 -3.85 8.15 -1.05
CA MET A 312 -3.60 7.26 -2.17
C MET A 312 -2.32 7.66 -2.91
N ARG A 313 -1.54 6.68 -3.31
CA ARG A 313 -0.40 6.79 -4.20
C ARG A 313 -0.85 7.14 -5.61
N THR A 314 -0.16 8.10 -6.24
CA THR A 314 -0.43 8.54 -7.62
C THR A 314 0.86 8.81 -8.40
N CYS A 315 0.73 9.09 -9.71
CA CYS A 315 1.84 9.57 -10.56
C CYS A 315 1.85 11.10 -10.72
N SER A 316 1.05 11.83 -9.94
CA SER A 316 0.92 13.30 -10.09
C SER A 316 2.01 14.11 -9.41
N GLY A 317 3.01 13.47 -8.80
CA GLY A 317 4.05 14.12 -8.00
C GLY A 317 3.63 14.47 -6.57
N SER A 318 2.40 14.11 -6.18
CA SER A 318 1.86 14.22 -4.82
C SER A 318 0.87 13.09 -4.55
N PRO A 319 0.61 12.70 -3.27
CA PRO A 319 -0.51 11.83 -2.94
C PRO A 319 -1.83 12.52 -3.27
N CYS A 320 -2.89 11.72 -3.46
CA CYS A 320 -4.26 12.23 -3.43
C CYS A 320 -5.01 11.71 -2.21
N TRP A 321 -6.11 12.38 -1.84
CA TRP A 321 -6.97 12.00 -0.74
C TRP A 321 -8.44 11.96 -1.13
N SER A 322 -9.22 11.19 -0.38
CA SER A 322 -10.67 11.10 -0.46
C SER A 322 -11.26 10.88 0.94
N VAL A 323 -12.54 11.20 1.11
CA VAL A 323 -13.27 11.06 2.39
C VAL A 323 -14.55 10.27 2.17
N SER A 324 -14.88 9.44 3.16
CA SER A 324 -16.17 8.80 3.30
C SER A 324 -16.86 9.25 4.59
N ALA A 325 -18.15 9.59 4.52
CA ALA A 325 -18.98 9.96 5.66
C ALA A 325 -19.91 8.83 6.13
N ASP A 326 -19.90 7.67 5.47
CA ASP A 326 -20.82 6.56 5.62
C ASP A 326 -20.12 5.20 5.81
N GLN A 327 -19.02 5.20 6.57
CA GLN A 327 -18.24 4.00 6.88
C GLN A 327 -17.66 3.28 5.64
N GLY A 328 -17.29 4.04 4.61
CA GLY A 328 -16.61 3.53 3.41
C GLY A 328 -17.55 3.13 2.28
N GLU A 329 -18.86 3.41 2.37
CA GLU A 329 -19.81 3.07 1.30
C GLU A 329 -19.69 4.00 0.10
N THR A 330 -19.61 5.31 0.34
CA THR A 330 -19.35 6.30 -0.70
C THR A 330 -18.13 7.16 -0.39
N TRP A 331 -17.50 7.69 -1.44
CA TRP A 331 -16.25 8.42 -1.36
C TRP A 331 -16.26 9.66 -2.23
N THR A 332 -15.64 10.73 -1.76
CA THR A 332 -15.45 11.93 -2.56
C THR A 332 -14.48 11.69 -3.72
N VAL A 333 -14.55 12.49 -4.77
CA VAL A 333 -13.57 12.46 -5.86
C VAL A 333 -12.18 12.75 -5.31
N PRO A 334 -11.13 11.96 -5.65
CA PRO A 334 -9.78 12.19 -5.21
C PRO A 334 -9.26 13.59 -5.56
N ARG A 335 -8.59 14.23 -4.60
CA ARG A 335 -7.96 15.54 -4.76
C ARG A 335 -6.50 15.48 -4.30
N PRO A 336 -5.59 16.32 -4.86
CA PRO A 336 -4.22 16.41 -4.38
C PRO A 336 -4.14 16.71 -2.87
N LEU A 337 -3.25 16.02 -2.17
CA LEU A 337 -3.05 16.23 -0.74
C LEU A 337 -2.21 17.50 -0.52
N LEU A 338 -2.83 18.50 0.08
CA LEU A 338 -2.21 19.76 0.41
C LEU A 338 -1.73 19.77 1.86
N ARG A 339 -0.86 20.70 2.20
CA ARG A 339 -0.50 20.94 3.60
C ARG A 339 -1.68 21.46 4.42
N ARG A 340 -2.54 22.27 3.81
CA ARG A 340 -3.79 22.83 4.36
C ARG A 340 -4.64 23.35 3.22
N ASP A 341 -5.86 23.72 3.48
CA ASP A 341 -6.73 24.37 2.48
C ASP A 341 -6.03 25.54 1.81
N GLY A 342 -5.97 25.52 0.47
CA GLY A 342 -5.29 26.54 -0.33
C GLY A 342 -3.76 26.57 -0.20
N GLY A 343 -3.16 25.60 0.51
CA GLY A 343 -1.70 25.49 0.69
C GLY A 343 -1.00 24.77 -0.45
N ALA A 344 0.33 24.60 -0.29
CA ALA A 344 1.14 23.84 -1.24
C ALA A 344 0.85 22.32 -1.15
N PRO A 345 0.97 21.58 -2.26
CA PRO A 345 0.87 20.12 -2.25
C PRO A 345 2.03 19.50 -1.47
N LEU A 346 1.77 18.36 -0.82
CA LEU A 346 2.82 17.51 -0.30
C LEU A 346 3.46 16.74 -1.46
N LEU A 347 4.77 16.87 -1.61
CA LEU A 347 5.49 16.24 -2.72
C LEU A 347 5.76 14.77 -2.41
N HIS A 348 5.47 13.89 -3.38
CA HIS A 348 5.70 12.46 -3.22
C HIS A 348 5.77 11.77 -4.59
N PRO A 349 6.78 10.92 -4.85
CA PRO A 349 6.86 10.15 -6.09
C PRO A 349 5.83 9.03 -6.11
N LEU A 350 5.78 8.25 -7.20
CA LEU A 350 4.99 7.02 -7.26
C LEU A 350 5.56 5.98 -6.28
N SER A 351 5.16 6.08 -5.02
CA SER A 351 5.56 5.22 -3.90
C SER A 351 4.41 5.12 -2.89
N PRO A 352 4.34 4.07 -2.06
CA PRO A 352 3.41 4.04 -0.93
C PRO A 352 3.53 5.29 -0.05
N CYS A 353 2.40 5.82 0.39
CA CYS A 353 2.32 6.97 1.28
C CYS A 353 1.46 6.62 2.51
N PRO A 354 1.96 5.75 3.41
CA PRO A 354 1.20 5.28 4.54
C PRO A 354 0.92 6.41 5.53
N MET A 355 -0.32 6.44 6.01
CA MET A 355 -0.80 7.34 7.04
C MET A 355 -1.39 6.53 8.19
N TYR A 356 -1.03 6.90 9.42
CA TYR A 356 -1.45 6.18 10.63
C TYR A 356 -1.97 7.14 11.68
N ASP A 357 -2.96 6.69 12.47
CA ASP A 357 -3.40 7.37 13.67
C ASP A 357 -2.38 7.10 14.79
N VAL A 358 -1.80 8.16 15.37
CA VAL A 358 -0.79 8.01 16.44
C VAL A 358 -1.40 7.64 17.79
N GLY A 359 -2.72 7.75 17.95
CA GLY A 359 -3.47 7.24 19.11
C GLY A 359 -3.92 5.80 19.01
N GLY A 360 -3.60 5.12 17.88
CA GLY A 360 -4.04 3.76 17.56
C GLY A 360 -5.26 3.74 16.65
N ASN A 361 -5.40 2.65 15.88
CA ASN A 361 -6.31 2.54 14.72
C ASN A 361 -7.82 2.65 15.05
N GLU A 362 -8.24 2.49 16.30
CA GLU A 362 -9.66 2.47 16.66
C GLU A 362 -10.21 3.82 17.11
N ALA A 363 -9.34 4.76 17.48
CA ALA A 363 -9.75 5.94 18.27
C ALA A 363 -10.17 7.14 17.42
N GLY A 364 -9.58 7.37 16.24
CA GLY A 364 -9.71 8.65 15.57
C GLY A 364 -9.17 9.78 16.47
N SER A 365 -7.89 9.68 16.86
CA SER A 365 -7.26 10.58 17.84
C SER A 365 -7.21 12.04 17.38
N GLY A 366 -7.28 12.26 16.08
CA GLY A 366 -7.11 13.56 15.45
C GLY A 366 -5.65 13.95 15.22
N HIS A 367 -4.70 13.05 15.55
CA HIS A 367 -3.28 13.21 15.30
C HIS A 367 -2.75 12.06 14.46
N TYR A 368 -2.02 12.38 13.40
CA TYR A 368 -1.62 11.42 12.39
C TYR A 368 -0.14 11.54 12.06
N ALA A 369 0.46 10.43 11.64
CA ALA A 369 1.77 10.34 11.02
C ALA A 369 1.62 9.90 9.58
N LEU A 370 2.04 10.74 8.64
CA LEU A 370 2.14 10.44 7.21
C LEU A 370 3.61 10.31 6.84
N PHE A 371 3.96 9.28 6.07
CA PHE A 371 5.32 9.06 5.59
C PHE A 371 5.40 9.27 4.09
N ILE A 372 6.31 10.15 3.66
CA ILE A 372 6.53 10.52 2.26
C ILE A 372 8.02 10.64 1.94
N HIS A 373 8.37 10.75 0.66
CA HIS A 373 9.74 10.99 0.22
C HIS A 373 10.07 12.48 0.01
N ASN A 374 9.06 13.36 0.07
CA ASN A 374 9.17 14.81 -0.05
C ASN A 374 9.85 15.30 -1.36
N HIS A 375 9.52 14.63 -2.47
CA HIS A 375 9.87 15.04 -3.83
C HIS A 375 8.87 14.47 -4.84
N ASP A 376 8.85 14.99 -6.06
CA ASP A 376 7.87 14.67 -7.10
C ASP A 376 8.27 13.51 -8.03
N GLY A 377 9.34 12.81 -7.74
CA GLY A 377 9.90 11.73 -8.58
C GLY A 377 11.16 12.12 -9.36
N HIS A 378 11.61 13.38 -9.26
CA HIS A 378 12.83 13.88 -9.92
C HIS A 378 13.97 14.12 -8.91
N TYR A 379 14.17 13.17 -8.00
CA TYR A 379 15.18 13.27 -6.95
C TYR A 379 16.57 12.90 -7.48
N MET A 380 17.57 13.78 -7.28
CA MET A 380 18.95 13.59 -7.72
C MET A 380 19.10 13.29 -9.22
N GLY A 381 18.24 13.86 -10.08
CA GLY A 381 18.27 13.60 -11.52
C GLY A 381 17.66 12.26 -11.95
N TYR A 382 17.20 11.43 -11.03
CA TYR A 382 16.35 10.29 -11.33
C TYR A 382 14.97 10.76 -11.84
N THR A 383 14.33 9.92 -12.65
CA THR A 383 12.99 10.14 -13.18
C THR A 383 11.99 9.17 -12.53
N PRO A 384 10.68 9.32 -12.70
CA PRO A 384 9.72 8.35 -12.18
C PRO A 384 10.00 6.89 -12.56
N GLU A 385 10.58 6.63 -13.74
CA GLU A 385 10.99 5.29 -14.19
C GLU A 385 12.09 4.66 -13.32
N ASP A 386 12.84 5.49 -12.60
CA ASP A 386 13.90 5.05 -11.69
C ASP A 386 13.38 4.75 -10.28
N SER A 387 12.13 4.35 -10.13
CA SER A 387 11.44 4.17 -8.85
C SER A 387 12.17 3.26 -7.85
N SER A 388 13.05 2.38 -8.29
CA SER A 388 13.90 1.55 -7.42
C SER A 388 15.08 2.30 -6.79
N TYR A 389 15.33 3.56 -7.17
CA TYR A 389 16.49 4.33 -6.74
C TYR A 389 16.16 5.68 -6.11
N HIS A 390 14.97 6.23 -6.34
CA HIS A 390 14.59 7.56 -5.85
C HIS A 390 13.53 7.55 -4.74
N ARG A 391 13.02 6.40 -4.27
CA ARG A 391 12.09 6.32 -3.15
C ARG A 391 12.83 6.49 -1.82
N ARG A 392 13.46 7.64 -1.67
CA ARG A 392 14.25 8.06 -0.51
C ARG A 392 14.52 9.57 -0.58
N PRO A 393 14.89 10.27 0.53
CA PRO A 393 14.81 9.82 1.93
C PRO A 393 13.37 9.67 2.42
N ILE A 394 13.17 9.19 3.67
CA ILE A 394 11.87 9.18 4.32
C ILE A 394 11.70 10.44 5.15
N HIS A 395 10.55 11.07 5.00
CA HIS A 395 10.09 12.19 5.83
C HIS A 395 8.84 11.80 6.60
N LEU A 396 8.79 12.20 7.86
CA LEU A 396 7.61 12.18 8.70
C LEU A 396 6.88 13.51 8.56
N VAL A 397 5.58 13.46 8.30
CA VAL A 397 4.70 14.62 8.26
C VAL A 397 3.60 14.43 9.28
N ARG A 398 3.56 15.29 10.30
CA ARG A 398 2.52 15.25 11.31
C ARG A 398 1.25 15.89 10.77
N GLY A 399 0.13 15.20 10.98
CA GLY A 399 -1.19 15.65 10.57
C GLY A 399 -2.08 15.92 11.78
N THR A 400 -2.91 16.95 11.71
CA THR A 400 -3.88 17.28 12.75
C THR A 400 -5.26 17.47 12.14
N PHE A 401 -6.26 16.84 12.72
CA PHE A 401 -7.66 17.02 12.33
C PHE A 401 -8.11 18.47 12.50
N ARG A 402 -8.84 18.97 11.50
CA ARG A 402 -9.43 20.31 11.50
C ARG A 402 -10.92 20.22 11.16
N ALA A 403 -11.74 20.40 12.17
CA ALA A 403 -13.19 20.40 11.99
C ALA A 403 -13.60 21.55 11.04
N GLY A 404 -14.47 21.25 10.08
CA GLY A 404 -14.98 22.23 9.13
C GLY A 404 -14.04 22.62 7.98
N ALA A 405 -12.79 22.12 7.99
CA ALA A 405 -11.90 22.31 6.85
C ALA A 405 -12.34 21.48 5.64
N ASP A 406 -12.05 21.96 4.43
CA ASP A 406 -12.31 21.24 3.20
C ASP A 406 -11.45 19.97 3.10
N GLN A 407 -10.15 20.08 3.36
CA GLN A 407 -9.26 18.96 3.65
C GLN A 407 -9.19 18.75 5.17
N PRO A 408 -9.80 17.68 5.71
CA PRO A 408 -10.03 17.55 7.14
C PRO A 408 -8.78 17.28 7.99
N VAL A 409 -7.62 17.04 7.35
CA VAL A 409 -6.33 16.90 8.03
C VAL A 409 -5.35 17.91 7.46
N TRP A 410 -4.79 18.75 8.33
CA TRP A 410 -3.73 19.69 7.97
C TRP A 410 -2.38 19.16 8.43
N PHE A 411 -1.36 19.40 7.63
CA PHE A 411 -0.04 18.82 7.76
C PHE A 411 1.03 19.87 8.03
N ASP A 412 1.95 19.54 8.93
CA ASP A 412 3.15 20.32 9.20
C ASP A 412 4.16 20.24 8.04
N GLU A 413 5.29 20.92 8.18
CA GLU A 413 6.44 20.73 7.28
C GLU A 413 6.97 19.31 7.35
N PRO A 414 7.29 18.67 6.21
CA PRO A 414 7.96 17.38 6.20
C PRO A 414 9.29 17.41 6.95
N GLN A 415 9.41 16.57 7.96
CA GLN A 415 10.65 16.44 8.75
C GLN A 415 11.43 15.21 8.29
N PHE A 416 12.74 15.38 8.02
CA PHE A 416 13.62 14.25 7.73
C PHE A 416 13.52 13.21 8.85
N PHE A 417 13.27 11.94 8.48
CA PHE A 417 13.12 10.87 9.45
C PHE A 417 14.28 9.88 9.39
N PHE A 418 14.60 9.33 8.22
CA PHE A 418 15.81 8.54 7.97
C PHE A 418 16.11 8.39 6.48
N ASP A 419 17.36 8.02 6.21
CA ASP A 419 17.86 7.61 4.91
C ASP A 419 18.98 6.57 5.10
N HIS A 420 19.48 6.01 4.01
CA HIS A 420 20.66 5.16 3.97
C HIS A 420 21.80 5.81 3.14
N ASP A 421 22.97 5.20 3.17
CA ASP A 421 24.20 5.72 2.56
C ASP A 421 24.33 5.52 1.02
N GLY A 422 23.29 4.96 0.37
CA GLY A 422 23.28 4.71 -1.07
C GLY A 422 23.87 3.36 -1.48
N VAL A 423 24.24 2.49 -0.54
CA VAL A 423 24.65 1.11 -0.83
C VAL A 423 23.44 0.25 -1.14
N SER A 424 23.44 -0.40 -2.30
CA SER A 424 22.34 -1.29 -2.73
C SER A 424 22.39 -2.64 -2.03
N LEU A 425 21.20 -3.19 -1.76
CA LEU A 425 21.00 -4.57 -1.27
C LEU A 425 20.01 -5.31 -2.17
N GLY A 426 20.06 -6.63 -2.17
CA GLY A 426 19.15 -7.49 -2.92
C GLY A 426 19.81 -8.76 -3.42
N LYS A 427 19.12 -9.48 -4.30
CA LYS A 427 19.56 -10.75 -4.86
C LYS A 427 20.92 -10.65 -5.56
N PRO A 428 21.87 -11.55 -5.29
CA PRO A 428 23.11 -11.66 -6.07
C PRO A 428 22.84 -11.82 -7.57
N GLY A 429 23.68 -11.24 -8.40
CA GLY A 429 23.50 -11.16 -9.85
C GLY A 429 22.60 -10.00 -10.31
N THR A 430 22.12 -9.18 -9.37
CA THR A 430 21.32 -7.98 -9.65
C THR A 430 22.02 -6.71 -9.15
N ARG A 431 21.52 -5.55 -9.56
CA ARG A 431 21.99 -4.26 -9.02
C ARG A 431 21.52 -4.00 -7.60
N GLY A 432 20.56 -4.80 -7.10
CA GLY A 432 19.89 -4.55 -5.84
C GLY A 432 19.00 -3.32 -5.90
N ARG A 433 18.57 -2.86 -4.73
CA ARG A 433 17.62 -1.73 -4.56
C ARG A 433 18.20 -0.67 -3.63
N LEU A 434 17.75 0.57 -3.83
CA LEU A 434 18.03 1.72 -2.97
C LEU A 434 16.74 2.28 -2.35
N ASP A 435 15.58 1.72 -2.70
CA ASP A 435 14.30 2.27 -2.30
C ASP A 435 13.95 1.94 -0.83
N LEU A 436 13.46 2.95 -0.14
CA LEU A 436 12.77 2.81 1.14
C LEU A 436 11.26 2.85 0.84
N ALA A 437 10.72 1.73 0.32
CA ALA A 437 9.44 1.72 -0.38
C ALA A 437 8.21 1.89 0.52
N LEU A 438 8.36 1.90 1.84
CA LEU A 438 7.28 2.14 2.83
C LEU A 438 6.07 1.18 2.74
N TYR A 439 6.26 -0.02 2.27
CA TYR A 439 5.29 -1.11 2.48
C TYR A 439 5.30 -1.53 3.95
N ALA A 440 4.90 -0.58 4.78
CA ALA A 440 5.11 -0.56 6.22
C ALA A 440 3.82 -0.82 6.98
N SER A 441 3.96 -1.02 8.28
CA SER A 441 2.86 -1.06 9.23
C SER A 441 3.20 -0.23 10.48
N PHE A 442 2.24 -0.12 11.36
CA PHE A 442 2.33 0.75 12.52
C PHE A 442 1.69 0.09 13.74
N THR A 443 2.32 0.24 14.89
CA THR A 443 1.76 -0.15 16.18
C THR A 443 1.98 0.94 17.21
N VAL A 444 1.07 1.03 18.18
CA VAL A 444 1.22 1.90 19.35
C VAL A 444 1.08 1.03 20.58
N ARG A 445 2.16 0.86 21.36
CA ARG A 445 2.17 0.05 22.58
C ARG A 445 2.83 0.81 23.72
N GLY A 446 2.16 0.83 24.88
CA GLY A 446 2.65 1.61 26.01
C GLY A 446 2.84 3.11 25.69
N GLY A 447 2.07 3.64 24.73
CA GLY A 447 2.21 5.03 24.28
C GLY A 447 3.38 5.28 23.31
N VAL A 448 4.11 4.23 22.91
CA VAL A 448 5.23 4.32 21.95
C VAL A 448 4.76 3.92 20.56
N PRO A 449 4.69 4.87 19.61
CA PRO A 449 4.40 4.57 18.21
C PRO A 449 5.65 4.05 17.51
N VAL A 450 5.52 2.94 16.76
CA VAL A 450 6.60 2.31 16.00
C VAL A 450 6.19 2.13 14.55
N LEU A 451 7.01 2.64 13.62
CA LEU A 451 6.94 2.32 12.20
C LEU A 451 7.75 1.04 11.95
N TRP A 452 7.07 0.00 11.46
CA TRP A 452 7.68 -1.26 11.02
C TRP A 452 7.81 -1.22 9.51
N TYR A 453 9.03 -1.32 8.95
CA TYR A 453 9.28 -1.05 7.54
C TYR A 453 10.26 -2.02 6.89
N PRO A 454 10.03 -2.39 5.61
CA PRO A 454 11.04 -3.07 4.81
C PRO A 454 12.07 -2.04 4.31
N GLU A 455 13.31 -2.24 4.68
CA GLU A 455 14.42 -1.40 4.28
C GLU A 455 15.06 -1.99 3.02
N ARG A 456 15.02 -1.25 1.89
CA ARG A 456 15.45 -1.71 0.54
C ARG A 456 14.78 -3.02 0.09
N LYS A 457 13.58 -3.34 0.63
CA LYS A 457 12.92 -4.66 0.50
C LYS A 457 13.86 -5.83 0.87
N PHE A 458 14.77 -5.61 1.81
CA PHE A 458 15.79 -6.56 2.23
C PHE A 458 15.71 -6.85 3.73
N PHE A 459 15.99 -5.87 4.59
CA PHE A 459 15.80 -6.01 6.04
C PHE A 459 14.36 -5.69 6.43
N LEU A 460 13.87 -6.31 7.51
CA LEU A 460 12.63 -5.91 8.19
C LEU A 460 12.99 -5.30 9.54
N LEU A 461 12.66 -4.02 9.69
CA LEU A 461 13.12 -3.19 10.79
C LEU A 461 11.96 -2.45 11.45
N GLY A 462 12.18 -1.92 12.65
CA GLY A 462 11.26 -1.04 13.33
C GLY A 462 11.95 0.21 13.86
N LYS A 463 11.27 1.35 13.79
CA LYS A 463 11.76 2.63 14.30
C LYS A 463 10.66 3.36 15.06
N SER A 464 10.97 3.75 16.29
CA SER A 464 10.09 4.54 17.14
C SER A 464 9.93 5.95 16.57
N ILE A 465 8.73 6.48 16.64
CA ILE A 465 8.45 7.84 16.21
C ILE A 465 8.60 8.75 17.43
N PRO A 466 9.41 9.81 17.33
CA PRO A 466 9.53 10.77 18.41
C PRO A 466 8.16 11.39 18.76
N ASN A 467 7.86 11.55 20.03
CA ASN A 467 6.72 12.34 20.46
C ASN A 467 6.82 13.76 19.87
N ALA A 468 5.68 14.40 19.62
CA ALA A 468 5.68 15.82 19.35
C ALA A 468 6.17 16.54 20.61
N GLU A 469 7.21 17.34 20.51
CA GLU A 469 7.63 18.27 21.54
C GLU A 469 6.57 19.37 21.74
#